data_bd2d15908fbb779cf174efe1c0453d67
#
_entry.id   bd2d15908fbb779cf174efe1c0453d67
#
_cell.length_a   1.000
_cell.length_b   1.000
_cell.length_c   1.000
_cell.angle_alpha   90.00
_cell.angle_beta   90.00
_cell.angle_gamma   90.00
#
_symmetry.space_group_name_H-M   'P 1'
#
loop_
_entity.id
_entity.type
_entity.pdbx_description
1 polymer ?
#
loop_
_entity_poly.entity_id
_entity_poly.type
_entity_poly.pdbx_seq_one_letter_code
_entity_poly.pdbx_strand_id
1 'polypeptide(L)'
;RMSVIPTIAPFLLPRFLPRLRRERPDLELLLREETSHDAVESLQHGRVDCVLLALPFTTGEVEKAHIAHDELYVAFPKDDPRDPPEFVPPSMIDEGRLLLLEDGHCLKDHALAACNRPEMRASATMIGTSLHTLVQMVDNDLGLTMLPKMAVDAGILNGTDVVARPLKSKNATREIALIWRKNSPRRADFELLAEELRAG
;
A
#
# COMPACT_ATOMS: atom_id res chain seq x y z
N ARG A 1 -9.36 -17.48 5.57
CA ARG A 1 -7.94 -17.19 5.30
C ARG A 1 -7.89 -15.94 4.45
N MET A 2 -7.18 -14.94 4.92
CA MET A 2 -7.04 -13.64 4.22
C MET A 2 -5.54 -13.32 4.04
N SER A 3 -5.15 -12.96 2.83
CA SER A 3 -3.86 -12.34 2.58
C SER A 3 -4.00 -10.83 2.56
N VAL A 4 -3.00 -10.12 3.07
CA VAL A 4 -2.94 -8.66 3.10
C VAL A 4 -1.56 -8.22 2.61
N ILE A 5 -1.52 -7.21 1.75
CA ILE A 5 -0.23 -6.74 1.23
C ILE A 5 0.56 -5.93 2.26
N PRO A 6 1.92 -5.95 2.21
CA PRO A 6 2.79 -5.29 3.20
C PRO A 6 2.63 -3.78 3.30
N THR A 7 2.09 -3.14 2.26
CA THR A 7 1.83 -1.69 2.26
C THR A 7 0.47 -1.31 2.87
N ILE A 8 -0.27 -2.28 3.41
CA ILE A 8 -1.56 -2.11 4.11
C ILE A 8 -1.53 -2.77 5.48
N ALA A 9 -1.03 -4.00 5.57
CA ALA A 9 -1.12 -4.84 6.77
C ALA A 9 -0.67 -4.12 8.06
N PRO A 10 0.55 -3.54 8.16
CA PRO A 10 1.03 -2.92 9.40
C PRO A 10 0.24 -1.68 9.83
N PHE A 11 -0.46 -1.03 8.89
CA PHE A 11 -1.10 0.26 9.10
C PHE A 11 -2.61 0.15 9.36
N LEU A 12 -3.27 -0.86 8.80
CA LEU A 12 -4.70 -1.10 8.95
C LEU A 12 -5.03 -2.14 10.03
N LEU A 13 -4.31 -3.27 10.06
CA LEU A 13 -4.63 -4.39 10.94
C LEU A 13 -4.61 -4.04 12.44
N PRO A 14 -3.69 -3.19 12.95
CA PRO A 14 -3.70 -2.82 14.38
C PRO A 14 -4.99 -2.16 14.87
N ARG A 15 -5.69 -1.44 13.99
CA ARG A 15 -6.99 -0.83 14.30
C ARG A 15 -8.14 -1.80 14.08
N PHE A 16 -8.07 -2.58 13.02
CA PHE A 16 -9.11 -3.51 12.58
C PHE A 16 -9.26 -4.72 13.50
N LEU A 17 -8.16 -5.42 13.84
CA LEU A 17 -8.20 -6.70 14.54
C LEU A 17 -8.80 -6.64 15.96
N PRO A 18 -8.48 -5.64 16.82
CA PRO A 18 -9.06 -5.55 18.15
C PRO A 18 -10.58 -5.36 18.11
N ARG A 19 -11.06 -4.59 17.12
CA ARG A 19 -12.49 -4.38 16.92
C ARG A 19 -13.16 -5.64 16.41
N LEU A 20 -12.63 -6.27 15.38
CA LEU A 20 -13.16 -7.52 14.83
C LEU A 20 -13.32 -8.59 15.91
N ARG A 21 -12.31 -8.77 16.78
CA ARG A 21 -12.38 -9.73 17.90
C ARG A 21 -13.51 -9.44 18.88
N ARG A 22 -13.80 -8.17 19.13
CA ARG A 22 -14.86 -7.75 20.04
C ARG A 22 -16.24 -7.94 19.43
N GLU A 23 -16.40 -7.58 18.16
CA GLU A 23 -17.69 -7.54 17.47
C GLU A 23 -18.08 -8.87 16.84
N ARG A 24 -17.08 -9.69 16.49
CA ARG A 24 -17.23 -11.00 15.84
C ARG A 24 -16.36 -12.07 16.52
N PRO A 25 -16.62 -12.41 17.79
CA PRO A 25 -15.78 -13.36 18.53
C PRO A 25 -15.76 -14.77 17.92
N ASP A 26 -16.81 -15.14 17.17
CA ASP A 26 -16.93 -16.45 16.51
C ASP A 26 -16.23 -16.51 15.15
N LEU A 27 -15.72 -15.38 14.64
CA LEU A 27 -15.00 -15.34 13.38
C LEU A 27 -13.52 -15.69 13.56
N GLU A 28 -13.13 -16.85 13.06
CA GLU A 28 -11.73 -17.25 12.98
C GLU A 28 -11.10 -16.68 11.71
N LEU A 29 -10.21 -15.66 11.87
CA LEU A 29 -9.48 -15.04 10.78
C LEU A 29 -8.03 -15.49 10.79
N LEU A 30 -7.62 -16.24 9.76
CA LEU A 30 -6.24 -16.64 9.52
C LEU A 30 -5.59 -15.65 8.55
N LEU A 31 -4.56 -14.94 9.00
CA LEU A 31 -3.89 -13.88 8.25
C LEU A 31 -2.55 -14.33 7.68
N ARG A 32 -2.26 -13.84 6.47
CA ARG A 32 -0.94 -13.92 5.84
C ARG A 32 -0.57 -12.55 5.28
N GLU A 33 0.71 -12.22 5.30
CA GLU A 33 1.25 -11.07 4.58
C GLU A 33 2.01 -11.60 3.37
N GLU A 34 1.64 -11.13 2.18
CA GLU A 34 2.21 -11.55 0.90
C GLU A 34 2.30 -10.34 -0.03
N THR A 35 3.28 -10.33 -0.95
CA THR A 35 3.32 -9.31 -2.02
C THR A 35 2.02 -9.34 -2.84
N SER A 36 1.72 -8.29 -3.58
CA SER A 36 0.49 -8.24 -4.38
C SER A 36 0.41 -9.40 -5.39
N HIS A 37 1.55 -9.73 -5.98
CA HIS A 37 1.67 -10.84 -6.93
C HIS A 37 1.37 -12.19 -6.26
N ASP A 38 2.06 -12.48 -5.14
CA ASP A 38 1.92 -13.76 -4.43
C ASP A 38 0.53 -13.92 -3.80
N ALA A 39 -0.04 -12.81 -3.30
CA ALA A 39 -1.39 -12.79 -2.74
C ALA A 39 -2.46 -13.13 -3.79
N VAL A 40 -2.36 -12.55 -4.99
CA VAL A 40 -3.28 -12.87 -6.09
C VAL A 40 -3.09 -14.32 -6.55
N GLU A 41 -1.85 -14.79 -6.67
CA GLU A 41 -1.57 -16.19 -6.98
C GLU A 41 -2.13 -17.13 -5.91
N SER A 42 -1.96 -16.80 -4.63
CA SER A 42 -2.52 -17.55 -3.49
C SER A 42 -4.05 -17.60 -3.54
N LEU A 43 -4.71 -16.51 -3.97
CA LEU A 43 -6.15 -16.46 -4.17
C LEU A 43 -6.61 -17.39 -5.30
N GLN A 44 -5.94 -17.31 -6.46
CA GLN A 44 -6.27 -18.13 -7.63
C GLN A 44 -6.12 -19.62 -7.34
N HIS A 45 -5.09 -20.04 -6.61
CA HIS A 45 -4.85 -21.42 -6.22
C HIS A 45 -5.61 -21.89 -4.98
N GLY A 46 -6.47 -21.06 -4.38
CA GLY A 46 -7.27 -21.42 -3.21
C GLY A 46 -6.49 -21.55 -1.89
N ARG A 47 -5.25 -21.09 -1.85
CA ARG A 47 -4.44 -21.05 -0.61
C ARG A 47 -5.02 -20.04 0.39
N VAL A 48 -5.58 -18.94 -0.11
CA VAL A 48 -6.37 -17.97 0.65
C VAL A 48 -7.79 -17.83 0.06
N ASP A 49 -8.71 -17.28 0.83
CA ASP A 49 -10.11 -17.14 0.46
C ASP A 49 -10.44 -15.72 -0.04
N CYS A 50 -9.72 -14.73 0.48
CA CYS A 50 -9.79 -13.32 0.05
C CYS A 50 -8.42 -12.65 0.21
N VAL A 51 -8.25 -11.50 -0.46
CA VAL A 51 -7.04 -10.68 -0.42
C VAL A 51 -7.41 -9.21 -0.22
N LEU A 52 -6.74 -8.54 0.70
CA LEU A 52 -6.80 -7.10 0.88
C LEU A 52 -5.59 -6.47 0.20
N LEU A 53 -5.82 -5.72 -0.87
CA LEU A 53 -4.78 -5.13 -1.70
C LEU A 53 -5.15 -3.74 -2.21
N ALA A 54 -4.25 -3.11 -2.94
CA ALA A 54 -4.51 -1.83 -3.58
C ALA A 54 -4.64 -1.99 -5.10
N LEU A 55 -5.64 -1.34 -5.68
CA LEU A 55 -5.92 -1.30 -7.11
C LEU A 55 -5.50 0.07 -7.70
N PRO A 56 -5.18 0.13 -9.02
CA PRO A 56 -5.23 -0.95 -10.00
C PRO A 56 -4.11 -2.00 -9.86
N PHE A 57 -4.47 -3.26 -10.03
CA PHE A 57 -3.54 -4.39 -10.10
C PHE A 57 -4.18 -5.52 -10.91
N THR A 58 -3.38 -6.33 -11.61
CA THR A 58 -3.90 -7.46 -12.39
C THR A 58 -4.31 -8.59 -11.46
N THR A 59 -5.61 -8.84 -11.32
CA THR A 59 -6.17 -9.82 -10.39
C THR A 59 -6.82 -11.03 -11.06
N GLY A 60 -7.03 -10.96 -12.38
CA GLY A 60 -7.89 -11.93 -13.06
C GLY A 60 -9.39 -11.71 -12.76
N GLU A 61 -10.20 -12.75 -12.93
CA GLU A 61 -11.64 -12.70 -12.65
C GLU A 61 -11.93 -12.83 -11.15
N VAL A 62 -12.20 -11.68 -10.52
CA VAL A 62 -12.53 -11.59 -9.09
C VAL A 62 -13.78 -10.75 -8.87
N GLU A 63 -14.44 -10.93 -7.74
CA GLU A 63 -15.35 -9.97 -7.15
C GLU A 63 -14.59 -9.09 -6.17
N LYS A 64 -15.03 -7.86 -5.97
CA LYS A 64 -14.38 -6.92 -5.06
C LYS A 64 -15.38 -6.12 -4.23
N ALA A 65 -14.94 -5.74 -3.05
CA ALA A 65 -15.56 -4.70 -2.23
C ALA A 65 -14.56 -3.56 -2.03
N HIS A 66 -14.97 -2.35 -2.36
CA HIS A 66 -14.21 -1.14 -2.06
C HIS A 66 -14.12 -0.93 -0.55
N ILE A 67 -12.95 -0.62 -0.02
CA ILE A 67 -12.70 -0.32 1.40
C ILE A 67 -12.45 1.17 1.59
N ALA A 68 -11.43 1.73 0.93
CA ALA A 68 -11.04 3.13 1.07
C ALA A 68 -10.26 3.62 -0.15
N HIS A 69 -10.13 4.93 -0.26
CA HIS A 69 -9.11 5.57 -1.09
C HIS A 69 -7.94 5.98 -0.20
N ASP A 70 -6.73 5.80 -0.71
CA ASP A 70 -5.50 6.11 -0.01
C ASP A 70 -4.57 6.91 -0.91
N GLU A 71 -4.22 8.12 -0.46
CA GLU A 71 -3.41 9.07 -1.22
C GLU A 71 -1.93 8.71 -1.13
N LEU A 72 -1.16 9.11 -2.13
CA LEU A 72 0.29 8.98 -2.14
C LEU A 72 0.97 10.28 -1.74
N TYR A 73 1.89 10.17 -0.82
CA TYR A 73 2.76 11.22 -0.32
C TYR A 73 4.18 10.99 -0.80
N VAL A 74 4.93 12.05 -1.01
CA VAL A 74 6.37 11.97 -1.28
C VAL A 74 7.11 12.24 0.02
N ALA A 75 8.01 11.34 0.39
CA ALA A 75 8.85 11.45 1.57
C ALA A 75 10.25 11.94 1.18
N PHE A 76 10.72 12.97 1.88
CA PHE A 76 12.00 13.63 1.67
C PHE A 76 12.82 13.64 2.96
N PRO A 77 14.15 13.71 2.90
CA PRO A 77 14.95 14.13 4.02
C PRO A 77 14.49 15.52 4.51
N LYS A 78 14.52 15.78 5.80
CA LYS A 78 14.08 17.07 6.39
C LYS A 78 14.78 18.29 5.77
N ASP A 79 16.07 18.16 5.52
CA ASP A 79 16.93 19.22 5.00
C ASP A 79 17.13 19.08 3.48
N ASP A 80 16.14 18.53 2.74
CA ASP A 80 16.25 18.43 1.27
C ASP A 80 16.44 19.82 0.65
N PRO A 81 17.52 20.05 -0.10
CA PRO A 81 17.89 21.37 -0.61
C PRO A 81 16.86 21.96 -1.58
N ARG A 82 15.89 21.17 -2.04
CA ARG A 82 14.82 21.63 -2.94
C ARG A 82 13.66 22.27 -2.20
N ASP A 83 13.66 22.24 -0.85
CA ASP A 83 12.59 22.79 0.01
C ASP A 83 11.19 22.38 -0.50
N PRO A 84 10.78 21.12 -0.33
CA PRO A 84 9.58 20.59 -0.95
C PRO A 84 8.33 21.38 -0.53
N PRO A 85 7.51 21.84 -1.51
CA PRO A 85 6.31 22.60 -1.25
C PRO A 85 5.26 21.76 -0.52
N GLU A 86 4.23 22.43 0.03
CA GLU A 86 3.10 21.76 0.70
C GLU A 86 2.46 20.67 -0.17
N PHE A 87 2.37 20.88 -1.49
CA PHE A 87 1.88 19.91 -2.49
C PHE A 87 2.93 19.72 -3.57
N VAL A 88 3.47 18.52 -3.65
CA VAL A 88 4.59 18.19 -4.54
C VAL A 88 4.10 17.88 -5.96
N PRO A 89 4.49 18.66 -6.98
CA PRO A 89 4.18 18.30 -8.36
C PRO A 89 5.07 17.13 -8.83
N PRO A 90 4.59 16.25 -9.74
CA PRO A 90 5.39 15.15 -10.29
C PRO A 90 6.72 15.57 -10.92
N SER A 91 6.80 16.81 -11.45
CA SER A 91 8.00 17.35 -12.05
C SER A 91 9.16 17.58 -11.07
N MET A 92 8.89 17.65 -9.77
CA MET A 92 9.93 17.74 -8.73
C MET A 92 10.55 16.40 -8.36
N ILE A 93 9.96 15.30 -8.80
CA ILE A 93 10.46 13.97 -8.47
C ILE A 93 11.62 13.64 -9.38
N ASP A 94 12.81 13.60 -8.78
CA ASP A 94 14.04 13.21 -9.45
C ASP A 94 14.10 11.68 -9.57
N GLU A 95 14.12 11.20 -10.81
CA GLU A 95 14.18 9.76 -11.11
C GLU A 95 15.41 9.07 -10.53
N GLY A 96 16.55 9.77 -10.58
CA GLY A 96 17.83 9.26 -10.08
C GLY A 96 17.86 9.09 -8.57
N ARG A 97 16.93 9.74 -7.85
CA ARG A 97 16.82 9.70 -6.39
C ARG A 97 15.60 8.90 -5.90
N LEU A 98 14.71 8.44 -6.80
CA LEU A 98 13.50 7.75 -6.41
C LEU A 98 13.78 6.32 -5.96
N LEU A 99 13.55 6.06 -4.69
CA LEU A 99 13.64 4.74 -4.05
C LEU A 99 12.26 4.06 -4.15
N LEU A 100 12.22 2.82 -4.62
CA LEU A 100 10.98 2.06 -4.80
C LEU A 100 11.06 0.71 -4.09
N LEU A 101 9.90 0.13 -3.84
CA LEU A 101 9.81 -1.28 -3.44
C LEU A 101 10.23 -2.18 -4.60
N GLU A 102 10.67 -3.38 -4.26
CA GLU A 102 10.98 -4.44 -5.22
C GLU A 102 9.76 -4.83 -6.07
N ASP A 103 10.02 -5.59 -7.14
CA ASP A 103 8.96 -6.14 -8.00
C ASP A 103 8.01 -7.03 -7.21
N GLY A 104 6.74 -7.08 -7.64
CA GLY A 104 5.67 -7.81 -6.96
C GLY A 104 4.81 -6.94 -6.02
N HIS A 105 5.29 -5.76 -5.64
CA HIS A 105 4.50 -4.79 -4.88
C HIS A 105 3.76 -3.82 -5.80
N CYS A 106 2.42 -3.78 -5.74
CA CYS A 106 1.61 -2.86 -6.54
C CYS A 106 1.93 -1.37 -6.30
N LEU A 107 2.47 -1.02 -5.13
CA LEU A 107 2.83 0.36 -4.82
C LEU A 107 3.91 0.92 -5.75
N LYS A 108 4.83 0.09 -6.25
CA LYS A 108 5.81 0.50 -7.26
C LYS A 108 5.12 1.03 -8.50
N ASP A 109 4.17 0.28 -9.05
CA ASP A 109 3.44 0.66 -10.25
C ASP A 109 2.56 1.89 -10.00
N HIS A 110 1.92 1.98 -8.82
CA HIS A 110 1.15 3.15 -8.42
C HIS A 110 2.01 4.42 -8.31
N ALA A 111 3.21 4.31 -7.75
CA ALA A 111 4.16 5.42 -7.64
C ALA A 111 4.60 5.91 -9.03
N LEU A 112 4.95 5.00 -9.93
CA LEU A 112 5.35 5.32 -11.30
C LEU A 112 4.20 5.94 -12.10
N ALA A 113 2.98 5.40 -11.98
CA ALA A 113 1.78 5.96 -12.60
C ALA A 113 1.45 7.36 -12.07
N ALA A 114 1.62 7.58 -10.76
CA ALA A 114 1.39 8.88 -10.12
C ALA A 114 2.38 9.95 -10.59
N CYS A 115 3.60 9.55 -10.97
CA CYS A 115 4.59 10.43 -11.61
C CYS A 115 4.34 10.69 -13.09
N ASN A 116 3.31 10.07 -13.71
CA ASN A 116 3.09 10.03 -15.17
C ASN A 116 4.28 9.44 -15.95
N ARG A 117 4.97 8.47 -15.37
CA ARG A 117 6.19 7.86 -15.91
C ARG A 117 6.17 6.33 -15.78
N PRO A 118 5.20 5.65 -16.41
CA PRO A 118 5.06 4.19 -16.29
C PRO A 118 6.26 3.42 -16.88
N GLU A 119 7.00 4.07 -17.81
CA GLU A 119 8.20 3.51 -18.46
C GLU A 119 9.46 3.57 -17.57
N MET A 120 9.39 4.29 -16.44
CA MET A 120 10.54 4.50 -15.58
C MET A 120 10.96 3.18 -14.93
N ARG A 121 12.21 2.80 -15.13
CA ARG A 121 12.83 1.72 -14.36
C ARG A 121 13.50 2.35 -13.15
N ALA A 122 13.09 1.90 -11.95
CA ALA A 122 13.81 2.26 -10.74
C ALA A 122 15.32 2.02 -10.95
N SER A 123 16.14 2.96 -10.46
CA SER A 123 17.58 2.73 -10.42
C SER A 123 17.85 1.38 -9.77
N ALA A 124 18.49 0.47 -10.49
CA ALA A 124 18.68 -0.92 -10.07
C ALA A 124 19.56 -1.08 -8.80
N THR A 125 20.04 0.03 -8.25
CA THR A 125 21.03 0.05 -7.16
C THR A 125 20.45 0.19 -5.76
N MET A 126 19.19 0.64 -5.62
CA MET A 126 18.56 0.82 -4.30
C MET A 126 17.10 0.41 -4.31
N ILE A 127 16.85 -0.82 -3.89
CA ILE A 127 15.51 -1.41 -3.80
C ILE A 127 15.27 -1.78 -2.32
N GLY A 128 14.15 -1.33 -1.76
CA GLY A 128 13.72 -1.73 -0.44
C GLY A 128 12.68 -2.85 -0.49
N THR A 129 12.71 -3.72 0.48
CA THR A 129 11.72 -4.80 0.64
C THR A 129 10.52 -4.36 1.48
N SER A 130 10.62 -3.25 2.21
CA SER A 130 9.55 -2.72 3.04
C SER A 130 9.53 -1.19 3.06
N LEU A 131 8.36 -0.60 3.38
CA LEU A 131 8.23 0.85 3.54
C LEU A 131 9.09 1.39 4.67
N HIS A 132 9.27 0.64 5.77
CA HIS A 132 10.15 1.05 6.87
C HIS A 132 11.60 1.15 6.41
N THR A 133 12.08 0.20 5.61
CA THR A 133 13.43 0.25 5.03
C THR A 133 13.58 1.48 4.13
N LEU A 134 12.60 1.76 3.27
CA LEU A 134 12.62 2.95 2.40
C LEU A 134 12.67 4.25 3.21
N VAL A 135 11.90 4.35 4.30
CA VAL A 135 11.93 5.51 5.20
C VAL A 135 13.33 5.70 5.81
N GLN A 136 13.96 4.61 6.29
CA GLN A 136 15.33 4.70 6.82
C GLN A 136 16.36 5.11 5.75
N MET A 137 16.19 4.66 4.51
CA MET A 137 17.03 5.10 3.39
C MET A 137 16.86 6.61 3.10
N VAL A 138 15.62 7.11 3.15
CA VAL A 138 15.34 8.56 3.00
C VAL A 138 15.94 9.36 4.15
N ASP A 139 15.80 8.87 5.40
CA ASP A 139 16.34 9.50 6.59
C ASP A 139 17.89 9.66 6.55
N ASN A 140 18.55 8.75 5.83
CA ASN A 140 20.00 8.78 5.57
C ASN A 140 20.38 9.45 4.23
N ASP A 141 19.50 10.28 3.66
CA ASP A 141 19.72 11.07 2.41
C ASP A 141 20.10 10.20 1.18
N LEU A 142 19.67 8.94 1.14
CA LEU A 142 19.91 8.08 -0.02
C LEU A 142 18.96 8.37 -1.18
N GLY A 143 17.89 9.14 -0.94
CA GLY A 143 16.93 9.50 -1.96
C GLY A 143 15.62 10.02 -1.40
N LEU A 144 14.55 9.81 -2.16
CA LEU A 144 13.17 10.10 -1.80
C LEU A 144 12.30 8.89 -2.12
N THR A 145 11.15 8.76 -1.48
CA THR A 145 10.23 7.64 -1.77
C THR A 145 8.77 8.10 -1.74
N MET A 146 7.88 7.20 -2.18
CA MET A 146 6.44 7.42 -2.06
C MET A 146 5.85 6.54 -0.97
N LEU A 147 5.07 7.16 -0.11
CA LEU A 147 4.39 6.51 1.01
C LEU A 147 2.88 6.63 0.85
N PRO A 148 2.14 5.58 1.16
CA PRO A 148 0.70 5.68 1.35
C PRO A 148 0.38 6.60 2.52
N LYS A 149 -0.67 7.43 2.38
CA LYS A 149 -1.14 8.29 3.46
C LYS A 149 -1.45 7.50 4.74
N MET A 150 -2.06 6.31 4.60
CA MET A 150 -2.35 5.45 5.75
C MET A 150 -1.09 5.06 6.55
N ALA A 151 0.06 4.91 5.88
CA ALA A 151 1.33 4.62 6.55
C ALA A 151 1.85 5.86 7.30
N VAL A 152 1.72 7.04 6.71
CA VAL A 152 2.07 8.33 7.34
C VAL A 152 1.19 8.57 8.56
N ASP A 153 -0.13 8.42 8.42
CA ASP A 153 -1.09 8.57 9.53
C ASP A 153 -0.88 7.56 10.66
N ALA A 154 -0.38 6.37 10.33
CA ALA A 154 -0.01 5.35 11.32
C ALA A 154 1.35 5.60 12.00
N GLY A 155 2.05 6.67 11.62
CA GLY A 155 3.28 7.10 12.27
C GLY A 155 4.55 6.40 11.75
N ILE A 156 4.58 5.97 10.49
CA ILE A 156 5.77 5.32 9.89
C ILE A 156 7.02 6.22 9.96
N LEU A 157 6.85 7.53 10.07
CA LEU A 157 7.92 8.51 10.16
C LEU A 157 8.40 8.77 11.59
N ASN A 158 7.76 8.18 12.61
CA ASN A 158 8.12 8.41 14.00
C ASN A 158 9.58 7.98 14.28
N GLY A 159 10.34 8.88 14.87
CA GLY A 159 11.74 8.64 15.19
C GLY A 159 12.71 8.87 14.03
N THR A 160 12.25 9.50 12.95
CA THR A 160 13.07 9.93 11.81
C THR A 160 12.97 11.44 11.59
N ASP A 161 13.91 12.01 10.85
CA ASP A 161 13.87 13.39 10.36
C ASP A 161 13.32 13.48 8.91
N VAL A 162 12.43 12.55 8.54
CA VAL A 162 11.78 12.51 7.22
C VAL A 162 10.51 13.36 7.22
N VAL A 163 10.31 14.12 6.15
CA VAL A 163 9.09 14.92 5.91
C VAL A 163 8.30 14.34 4.76
N ALA A 164 6.99 14.12 4.93
CA ALA A 164 6.10 13.67 3.87
C ALA A 164 5.16 14.79 3.43
N ARG A 165 4.96 14.93 2.12
CA ARG A 165 4.06 15.91 1.48
C ARG A 165 3.17 15.22 0.45
N PRO A 166 1.88 15.61 0.33
CA PRO A 166 0.97 15.02 -0.65
C PRO A 166 1.46 15.25 -2.09
N LEU A 167 1.39 14.21 -2.90
CA LEU A 167 1.72 14.30 -4.33
C LEU A 167 0.54 14.92 -5.10
N LYS A 168 0.77 16.02 -5.78
CA LYS A 168 -0.23 16.70 -6.62
C LYS A 168 -0.33 16.06 -8.01
N SER A 169 -0.99 14.93 -8.10
CA SER A 169 -1.22 14.22 -9.35
C SER A 169 -2.63 13.62 -9.38
N LYS A 170 -3.23 13.52 -10.56
CA LYS A 170 -4.54 12.86 -10.74
C LYS A 170 -4.51 11.37 -10.37
N ASN A 171 -3.33 10.75 -10.50
CA ASN A 171 -3.12 9.34 -10.25
C ASN A 171 -2.47 9.08 -8.88
N ALA A 172 -2.42 10.09 -8.00
CA ALA A 172 -1.82 9.97 -6.67
C ALA A 172 -2.78 9.37 -5.63
N THR A 173 -3.67 8.49 -6.06
CA THR A 173 -4.63 7.81 -5.18
C THR A 173 -4.76 6.37 -5.62
N ARG A 174 -4.75 5.45 -4.67
CA ARG A 174 -5.00 4.02 -4.89
C ARG A 174 -6.31 3.60 -4.21
N GLU A 175 -7.04 2.65 -4.81
CA GLU A 175 -8.23 2.05 -4.21
C GLU A 175 -7.80 0.87 -3.33
N ILE A 176 -8.10 0.90 -2.05
CA ILE A 176 -7.98 -0.27 -1.19
C ILE A 176 -9.23 -1.11 -1.35
N ALA A 177 -9.06 -2.38 -1.69
CA ALA A 177 -10.15 -3.30 -1.95
C ALA A 177 -9.92 -4.68 -1.33
N LEU A 178 -10.98 -5.28 -0.83
CA LEU A 178 -11.04 -6.70 -0.53
C LEU A 178 -11.53 -7.43 -1.77
N ILE A 179 -10.75 -8.39 -2.27
CA ILE A 179 -11.09 -9.20 -3.44
C ILE A 179 -11.23 -10.67 -3.07
N TRP A 180 -12.08 -11.39 -3.80
CA TRP A 180 -12.26 -12.85 -3.67
C TRP A 180 -12.62 -13.47 -5.02
N ARG A 181 -12.49 -14.80 -5.12
CA ARG A 181 -12.82 -15.52 -6.36
C ARG A 181 -14.29 -15.34 -6.73
N LYS A 182 -14.54 -15.11 -8.01
CA LYS A 182 -15.89 -15.02 -8.59
C LYS A 182 -16.72 -16.25 -8.24
N ASN A 183 -18.01 -16.04 -7.97
CA ASN A 183 -18.96 -17.08 -7.58
C ASN A 183 -18.58 -17.85 -6.28
N SER A 184 -17.83 -17.24 -5.38
CA SER A 184 -17.52 -17.86 -4.08
C SER A 184 -18.79 -18.09 -3.27
N PRO A 185 -19.02 -19.28 -2.71
CA PRO A 185 -20.15 -19.55 -1.81
C PRO A 185 -20.07 -18.75 -0.50
N ARG A 186 -18.90 -18.19 -0.18
CA ARG A 186 -18.62 -17.38 1.01
C ARG A 186 -18.69 -15.87 0.75
N ARG A 187 -19.36 -15.45 -0.31
CA ARG A 187 -19.50 -14.04 -0.67
C ARG A 187 -20.03 -13.19 0.50
N ALA A 188 -21.07 -13.67 1.20
CA ALA A 188 -21.64 -12.95 2.33
C ALA A 188 -20.64 -12.72 3.47
N ASP A 189 -19.73 -13.69 3.72
CA ASP A 189 -18.68 -13.54 4.72
C ASP A 189 -17.69 -12.43 4.32
N PHE A 190 -17.36 -12.33 3.02
CA PHE A 190 -16.43 -11.31 2.54
C PHE A 190 -17.05 -9.92 2.51
N GLU A 191 -18.33 -9.80 2.17
CA GLU A 191 -19.09 -8.55 2.25
C GLU A 191 -19.15 -8.05 3.70
N LEU A 192 -19.44 -8.92 4.66
CA LEU A 192 -19.39 -8.62 6.10
C LEU A 192 -17.98 -8.16 6.52
N LEU A 193 -16.95 -8.89 6.11
CA LEU A 193 -15.56 -8.54 6.43
C LEU A 193 -15.18 -7.17 5.84
N ALA A 194 -15.68 -6.85 4.65
CA ALA A 194 -15.47 -5.55 4.02
C ALA A 194 -16.18 -4.41 4.78
N GLU A 195 -17.37 -4.65 5.32
CA GLU A 195 -18.07 -3.68 6.20
C GLU A 195 -17.25 -3.40 7.47
N GLU A 196 -16.74 -4.45 8.10
CA GLU A 196 -15.88 -4.32 9.27
C GLU A 196 -14.56 -3.57 8.95
N LEU A 197 -13.96 -3.80 7.78
CA LEU A 197 -12.76 -3.09 7.34
C LEU A 197 -13.01 -1.60 7.10
N ARG A 198 -14.18 -1.21 6.56
CA ARG A 198 -14.54 0.22 6.32
C ARG A 198 -14.79 1.00 7.60
N ALA A 199 -15.28 0.34 8.63
CA ALA A 199 -15.62 0.99 9.89
C ALA A 199 -14.41 1.20 10.82
N GLY A 200 -13.20 0.75 10.47
CA GLY A 200 -11.92 0.92 11.17
C GLY A 200 -11.02 1.90 10.53
#